data_e7bd2213a88a48aca219cd5cb7738d9a
#
_entry.id   e7bd2213a88a48aca219cd5cb7738d9a
#
_cell.length_a   1.000
_cell.length_b   1.000
_cell.length_c   1.000
_cell.angle_alpha   90.00
_cell.angle_beta   90.00
_cell.angle_gamma   90.00
#
_symmetry.space_group_name_H-M   'P 1'
#
loop_
_entity.id
_entity.type
_entity.pdbx_description
1 polymer ?
#
loop_
_entity_poly.entity_id
_entity_poly.type
_entity_poly.pdbx_seq_one_letter_code
_entity_poly.pdbx_strand_id
1 'polypeptide(L)'
;MKVKVQYTVDLDKVPAETTRLLPKLLDLTPEIGHIENLLSDGNIINALETIDSTRKTLYIADQRLADCVSILEGYLGVKSSPSQPQEEAQDDSVS
;
A
#
# COMPACT_ATOMS: atom_id res chain seq x y z
N MET A 1 24.27 -15.26 -12.09
CA MET A 1 23.88 -15.10 -10.69
C MET A 1 22.98 -13.89 -10.50
N LYS A 2 22.02 -14.06 -9.68
CA LYS A 2 21.09 -12.98 -9.43
C LYS A 2 21.58 -12.14 -8.25
N VAL A 3 21.68 -10.86 -8.48
CA VAL A 3 22.10 -9.95 -7.43
C VAL A 3 20.87 -9.23 -6.90
N LYS A 4 20.72 -9.27 -5.62
CA LYS A 4 19.62 -8.57 -4.99
C LYS A 4 20.02 -7.14 -4.72
N VAL A 5 19.30 -6.23 -5.35
CA VAL A 5 19.54 -4.83 -5.12
C VAL A 5 18.75 -4.40 -3.89
N GLN A 6 19.44 -3.84 -2.95
CA GLN A 6 18.81 -3.39 -1.73
C GLN A 6 19.01 -1.91 -1.56
N TYR A 7 17.95 -1.24 -1.20
CA TYR A 7 18.07 0.13 -0.77
C TYR A 7 18.47 0.14 0.68
N THR A 8 19.44 0.96 0.97
CA THR A 8 19.83 1.20 2.35
C THR A 8 19.27 2.56 2.73
N VAL A 9 18.31 2.54 3.62
CA VAL A 9 17.67 3.77 4.07
C VAL A 9 17.97 3.93 5.54
N ASP A 10 18.45 5.11 5.92
CA ASP A 10 18.67 5.39 7.32
C ASP A 10 17.37 5.23 8.07
N LEU A 11 17.44 4.65 9.25
CA LEU A 11 16.25 4.35 10.03
C LEU A 11 15.39 5.58 10.25
N ASP A 12 16.00 6.72 10.51
CA ASP A 12 15.26 7.94 10.79
C ASP A 12 14.56 8.50 9.55
N LYS A 13 14.89 7.98 8.37
CA LYS A 13 14.26 8.43 7.13
C LYS A 13 13.12 7.53 6.67
N VAL A 14 12.92 6.41 7.37
CA VAL A 14 11.90 5.45 6.96
C VAL A 14 10.49 6.09 6.89
N PRO A 15 10.06 6.88 7.88
CA PRO A 15 8.73 7.49 7.76
C PRO A 15 8.59 8.39 6.53
N ALA A 16 9.62 9.19 6.24
CA ALA A 16 9.57 10.07 5.07
C ALA A 16 9.55 9.29 3.77
N GLU A 17 10.36 8.22 3.69
CA GLU A 17 10.37 7.39 2.51
C GLU A 17 9.05 6.67 2.32
N THR A 18 8.42 6.26 3.42
CA THR A 18 7.13 5.60 3.36
C THR A 18 6.07 6.52 2.76
N THR A 19 6.17 7.81 3.02
CA THR A 19 5.23 8.79 2.46
C THR A 19 5.17 8.69 0.94
N ARG A 20 6.28 8.36 0.30
CA ARG A 20 6.33 8.26 -1.15
C ARG A 20 5.52 7.09 -1.69
N LEU A 21 5.22 6.12 -0.86
CA LEU A 21 4.44 4.96 -1.25
C LEU A 21 2.95 5.15 -1.05
N LEU A 22 2.56 6.23 -0.39
CA LEU A 22 1.14 6.47 -0.14
C LEU A 22 0.42 6.78 -1.45
N PRO A 23 -0.82 6.28 -1.60
CA PRO A 23 -1.61 6.63 -2.78
C PRO A 23 -1.80 8.14 -2.84
N LYS A 24 -1.67 8.69 -4.04
CA LYS A 24 -1.78 10.14 -4.23
C LYS A 24 -3.18 10.47 -4.68
N LEU A 25 -3.81 11.38 -3.95
CA LEU A 25 -5.06 12.01 -4.39
C LEU A 25 -6.06 11.02 -4.97
N LEU A 26 -6.40 10.02 -4.20
CA LEU A 26 -7.40 9.07 -4.64
C LEU A 26 -8.77 9.75 -4.55
N ASP A 27 -9.16 10.39 -5.64
CA ASP A 27 -10.44 11.10 -5.73
C ASP A 27 -11.33 10.32 -6.68
N LEU A 28 -12.39 9.76 -6.13
CA LEU A 28 -13.31 8.94 -6.91
C LEU A 28 -14.51 9.72 -7.44
N THR A 29 -14.55 11.01 -7.19
CA THR A 29 -15.70 11.82 -7.64
C THR A 29 -15.92 11.72 -9.14
N PRO A 30 -14.91 11.81 -10.00
CA PRO A 30 -15.14 11.68 -11.43
C PRO A 30 -15.71 10.31 -11.81
N GLU A 31 -15.19 9.24 -11.20
CA GLU A 31 -15.66 7.90 -11.49
C GLU A 31 -17.11 7.71 -11.06
N ILE A 32 -17.45 8.20 -9.86
CA ILE A 32 -18.81 8.08 -9.37
C ILE A 32 -19.76 8.86 -10.28
N GLY A 33 -19.38 10.08 -10.68
CA GLY A 33 -20.21 10.87 -11.58
C GLY A 33 -20.41 10.18 -12.93
N HIS A 34 -19.35 9.56 -13.45
CA HIS A 34 -19.45 8.84 -14.70
C HIS A 34 -20.41 7.64 -14.57
N ILE A 35 -20.31 6.90 -13.47
CA ILE A 35 -21.20 5.77 -13.23
C ILE A 35 -22.65 6.26 -13.14
N GLU A 36 -22.89 7.37 -12.44
CA GLU A 36 -24.22 7.91 -12.32
C GLU A 36 -24.81 8.25 -13.69
N ASN A 37 -23.99 8.85 -14.54
CA ASN A 37 -24.45 9.19 -15.89
C ASN A 37 -24.76 7.95 -16.71
N LEU A 38 -23.92 6.93 -16.62
CA LEU A 38 -24.16 5.69 -17.34
C LEU A 38 -25.46 5.02 -16.89
N LEU A 39 -25.72 5.04 -15.59
CA LEU A 39 -26.94 4.46 -15.05
C LEU A 39 -28.15 5.26 -15.49
N SER A 40 -28.05 6.59 -15.50
CA SER A 40 -29.15 7.43 -15.97
C SER A 40 -29.49 7.16 -17.43
N ASP A 41 -28.48 6.84 -18.22
CA ASP A 41 -28.67 6.55 -19.64
C ASP A 41 -29.09 5.10 -19.89
N GLY A 42 -29.19 4.30 -18.84
CA GLY A 42 -29.52 2.89 -18.99
C GLY A 42 -28.39 2.03 -19.51
N ASN A 43 -27.18 2.56 -19.51
CA ASN A 43 -26.01 1.83 -20.02
C ASN A 43 -25.42 0.98 -18.90
N ILE A 44 -26.12 -0.09 -18.58
CA ILE A 44 -25.79 -0.89 -17.40
C ILE A 44 -24.46 -1.64 -17.57
N ILE A 45 -24.20 -2.15 -18.77
CA ILE A 45 -22.95 -2.92 -19.00
C ILE A 45 -21.74 -2.04 -18.77
N ASN A 46 -21.74 -0.84 -19.32
CA ASN A 46 -20.59 0.05 -19.12
C ASN A 46 -20.49 0.53 -17.69
N ALA A 47 -21.64 0.70 -17.02
CA ALA A 47 -21.65 1.05 -15.62
C ALA A 47 -20.97 -0.05 -14.78
N LEU A 48 -21.28 -1.31 -15.06
CA LEU A 48 -20.68 -2.43 -14.37
C LEU A 48 -19.16 -2.47 -14.60
N GLU A 49 -18.73 -2.23 -15.83
CA GLU A 49 -17.31 -2.21 -16.12
C GLU A 49 -16.59 -1.10 -15.40
N THR A 50 -17.22 0.08 -15.35
CA THR A 50 -16.62 1.21 -14.65
C THR A 50 -16.54 0.97 -13.16
N ILE A 51 -17.58 0.38 -12.59
CA ILE A 51 -17.59 0.02 -11.16
C ILE A 51 -16.47 -0.96 -10.88
N ASP A 52 -16.32 -1.96 -11.74
CA ASP A 52 -15.28 -2.97 -11.53
C ASP A 52 -13.88 -2.36 -11.62
N SER A 53 -13.66 -1.47 -12.58
CA SER A 53 -12.38 -0.77 -12.69
C SER A 53 -12.10 0.06 -11.44
N THR A 54 -13.12 0.71 -10.92
CA THR A 54 -12.97 1.53 -9.71
C THR A 54 -12.60 0.66 -8.53
N ARG A 55 -13.22 -0.51 -8.43
CA ARG A 55 -12.89 -1.45 -7.35
C ARG A 55 -11.44 -1.91 -7.44
N LYS A 56 -10.94 -2.14 -8.66
CA LYS A 56 -9.54 -2.54 -8.84
C LYS A 56 -8.60 -1.43 -8.40
N THR A 57 -8.94 -0.19 -8.70
CA THR A 57 -8.15 0.95 -8.26
C THR A 57 -8.11 1.01 -6.73
N LEU A 58 -9.24 0.79 -6.09
CA LEU A 58 -9.30 0.77 -4.64
C LEU A 58 -8.47 -0.37 -4.06
N TYR A 59 -8.50 -1.52 -4.70
CA TYR A 59 -7.71 -2.66 -4.23
C TYR A 59 -6.22 -2.35 -4.28
N ILE A 60 -5.75 -1.74 -5.37
CA ILE A 60 -4.34 -1.37 -5.50
C ILE A 60 -3.96 -0.35 -4.43
N ALA A 61 -4.83 0.63 -4.20
CA ALA A 61 -4.57 1.61 -3.16
C ALA A 61 -4.51 0.95 -1.79
N ASP A 62 -5.40 0.00 -1.53
CA ASP A 62 -5.41 -0.71 -0.27
C ASP A 62 -4.12 -1.51 -0.07
N GLN A 63 -3.63 -2.15 -1.13
CA GLN A 63 -2.36 -2.88 -1.04
C GLN A 63 -1.20 -1.96 -0.73
N ARG A 64 -1.19 -0.77 -1.31
CA ARG A 64 -0.17 0.22 -1.01
C ARG A 64 -0.21 0.63 0.45
N LEU A 65 -1.41 0.84 0.96
CA LEU A 65 -1.57 1.22 2.36
C LEU A 65 -1.14 0.08 3.28
N ALA A 66 -1.45 -1.15 2.90
CA ALA A 66 -1.01 -2.31 3.70
C ALA A 66 0.50 -2.41 3.72
N ASP A 67 1.15 -2.15 2.59
CA ASP A 67 2.61 -2.14 2.54
C ASP A 67 3.18 -1.07 3.47
N CYS A 68 2.57 0.10 3.49
CA CYS A 68 3.00 1.18 4.38
C CYS A 68 2.87 0.77 5.84
N VAL A 69 1.77 0.09 6.17
CA VAL A 69 1.58 -0.41 7.53
C VAL A 69 2.70 -1.35 7.91
N SER A 70 3.01 -2.30 7.03
CA SER A 70 4.07 -3.27 7.31
C SER A 70 5.42 -2.60 7.50
N ILE A 71 5.73 -1.63 6.64
CA ILE A 71 6.99 -0.92 6.74
C ILE A 71 7.09 -0.17 8.06
N LEU A 72 6.03 0.53 8.42
CA LEU A 72 6.05 1.34 9.64
C LEU A 72 6.04 0.48 10.89
N GLU A 73 5.35 -0.66 10.87
CA GLU A 73 5.41 -1.58 11.99
C GLU A 73 6.81 -2.13 12.17
N GLY A 74 7.46 -2.47 11.06
CA GLY A 74 8.85 -2.90 11.13
C GLY A 74 9.76 -1.82 11.67
N TYR A 75 9.53 -0.58 11.26
CA TYR A 75 10.29 0.55 11.74
C TYR A 75 10.13 0.71 13.25
N LEU A 76 8.90 0.62 13.74
CA LEU A 76 8.64 0.74 15.18
C LEU A 76 9.30 -0.40 15.94
N GLY A 77 9.30 -1.59 15.37
CA GLY A 77 9.94 -2.72 16.00
C GLY A 77 11.43 -2.50 16.20
N VAL A 78 12.09 -1.97 15.18
CA VAL A 78 13.52 -1.69 15.26
C VAL A 78 13.78 -0.56 16.25
N LYS A 79 12.97 0.49 16.20
CA LYS A 79 13.14 1.60 17.14
C LYS A 79 12.94 1.17 18.59
N SER A 80 12.00 0.25 18.80
CA SER A 80 11.68 -0.19 20.16
C SER A 80 12.72 -1.13 20.72
N SER A 81 13.47 -1.82 19.87
CA SER A 81 14.42 -2.82 20.29
C SER A 81 15.76 -2.60 19.61
N PRO A 82 16.35 -1.43 19.76
CA PRO A 82 17.55 -1.09 19.00
C PRO A 82 18.75 -1.96 19.33
N SER A 83 18.83 -2.47 20.52
CA SER A 83 19.97 -3.27 20.95
C SER A 83 19.72 -4.75 20.80
N GLN A 84 18.66 -5.17 20.18
CA GLN A 84 18.30 -6.57 20.05
C GLN A 84 19.25 -7.27 19.11
N PRO A 85 19.95 -8.26 19.59
CA PRO A 85 20.80 -9.03 18.72
C PRO A 85 19.98 -9.90 17.79
N GLN A 86 20.02 -10.34 17.37
CA GLN A 86 19.42 -11.12 16.84
C GLN A 86 18.96 -12.18 16.74
N GLU A 87 18.51 -12.26 16.95
CA GLU A 87 17.90 -12.85 17.06
C GLU A 87 17.39 -13.47 16.70
N GLU A 88 17.42 -13.72 16.56
CA GLU A 88 16.86 -14.07 16.57
C GLU A 88 16.28 -14.58 16.26
N ALA A 89 16.42 -14.76 16.16
CA ALA A 89 15.78 -15.01 16.19
C ALA A 89 15.22 -15.53 15.79
N GLN A 90 15.32 -15.72 15.55
CA GLN A 90 14.81 -15.92 15.55
C GLN A 90 14.23 -16.38 15.41
N ASP A 91 14.34 -16.68 15.21
CA ASP A 91 13.81 -16.88 15.36
C ASP A 91 13.22 -17.28 15.27
N ASP A 92 13.26 -17.52 14.98
CA ASP A 92 12.60 -17.63 15.15
C ASP A 92 11.98 -17.93 15.17
N SER A 93 12.07 -18.15 14.93
CA SER A 93 11.46 -18.17 15.22
C SER A 93 10.94 -18.31 15.43
N VAL A 94 11.04 -18.65 15.25
CA VAL A 94 10.60 -18.56 15.73
C VAL A 94 10.15 -18.61 15.99
N SER A 95 10.35 -18.88 15.89
CA SER A 95 9.82 -18.77 16.44
C SER A 95 9.41 -18.64 16.44
#